data_3dd8e5899518a6813ae66c92304629a1
#
_entry.id   3dd8e5899518a6813ae66c92304629a1
#
_cell.length_a   1.000
_cell.length_b   1.000
_cell.length_c   1.000
_cell.angle_alpha   90.00
_cell.angle_beta   90.00
_cell.angle_gamma   90.00
#
_symmetry.space_group_name_H-M   'P 1'
#
loop_
_entity.id
_entity.type
_entity.pdbx_description
1 polymer ?
#
loop_
_entity_poly.entity_id
_entity_poly.type
_entity_poly.pdbx_seq_one_letter_code
_entity_poly.pdbx_strand_id
1 'polypeptide(L)'
;MRKNIFYKTNIAGINGFYADYAGNNSVAVFSGIARDEIYLILAESLIRNNRVDDGISVLNKLLKNRIKNNTFKPISETNESKASDVILEERGKELAFRAGLRWIDLKRLNLHSKRAIKLKRKIGNSIIELEPNSARYTFKIPDQVIVLSGIAQNP
;
A
#
# COMPACT_ATOMS: atom_id res chain seq x y z
N MET A 1 -11.89 2.34 13.47
CA MET A 1 -10.84 3.36 13.63
C MET A 1 -10.38 3.94 12.29
N ARG A 2 -10.05 3.14 11.29
CA ARG A 2 -9.64 3.65 9.95
C ARG A 2 -10.69 4.52 9.26
N LYS A 3 -11.98 4.28 9.50
CA LYS A 3 -13.07 5.14 8.98
C LYS A 3 -13.02 6.59 9.49
N ASN A 4 -12.35 6.83 10.61
CA ASN A 4 -12.26 8.18 11.19
C ASN A 4 -11.09 8.98 10.62
N ILE A 5 -10.16 8.31 9.92
CA ILE A 5 -9.04 8.96 9.22
C ILE A 5 -9.46 9.38 7.81
N PHE A 6 -10.42 8.64 7.21
CA PHE A 6 -10.93 8.89 5.88
C PHE A 6 -12.40 9.28 5.97
N TYR A 7 -12.73 10.50 5.66
CA TYR A 7 -14.12 10.96 5.62
C TYR A 7 -14.53 11.36 4.21
N LYS A 8 -15.82 11.15 3.95
CA LYS A 8 -16.42 11.59 2.69
C LYS A 8 -16.46 13.10 2.64
N THR A 9 -16.02 13.65 1.55
CA THR A 9 -16.15 15.06 1.26
C THR A 9 -16.78 15.25 -0.12
N ASN A 10 -17.52 16.33 -0.27
CA ASN A 10 -18.00 16.79 -1.57
C ASN A 10 -17.39 18.15 -1.83
N ILE A 11 -16.47 18.23 -2.79
CA ILE A 11 -15.83 19.48 -3.21
C ILE A 11 -16.21 19.70 -4.67
N ALA A 12 -16.91 20.79 -4.95
CA ALA A 12 -17.35 21.17 -6.30
C ALA A 12 -18.16 20.06 -7.02
N GLY A 13 -19.04 19.36 -6.28
CA GLY A 13 -19.86 18.28 -6.84
C GLY A 13 -19.16 16.92 -6.98
N ILE A 14 -17.87 16.83 -6.65
CA ILE A 14 -17.11 15.60 -6.71
C ILE A 14 -17.10 14.94 -5.33
N ASN A 15 -17.72 13.76 -5.25
CA ASN A 15 -17.65 12.94 -4.05
C ASN A 15 -16.28 12.25 -3.96
N GLY A 16 -15.58 12.46 -2.88
CA GLY A 16 -14.27 11.87 -2.63
C GLY A 16 -14.06 11.47 -1.18
N PHE A 17 -12.90 10.91 -0.91
CA PHE A 17 -12.42 10.69 0.44
C PHE A 17 -11.26 11.65 0.70
N TYR A 18 -11.34 12.35 1.81
CA TYR A 18 -10.25 13.14 2.33
C TYR A 18 -9.55 12.35 3.43
N ALA A 19 -8.23 12.34 3.42
CA ALA A 19 -7.41 11.69 4.45
C ALA A 19 -6.45 12.70 5.05
N ASP A 20 -6.55 12.88 6.35
CA ASP A 20 -5.57 13.63 7.12
C ASP A 20 -4.78 12.69 8.02
N TYR A 21 -3.72 12.11 7.46
CA TYR A 21 -2.85 11.21 8.20
C TYR A 21 -2.02 11.94 9.27
N ALA A 22 -1.73 13.21 9.06
CA ALA A 22 -0.93 14.03 9.98
C ALA A 22 -1.76 14.64 11.12
N GLY A 23 -3.09 14.61 11.01
CA GLY A 23 -4.00 15.18 12.02
C GLY A 23 -3.97 16.71 12.11
N ASN A 24 -3.48 17.38 11.07
CA ASN A 24 -3.29 18.84 11.06
C ASN A 24 -4.14 19.58 10.02
N ASN A 25 -5.17 18.93 9.50
CA ASN A 25 -6.04 19.44 8.43
C ASN A 25 -5.27 19.92 7.16
N SER A 26 -4.11 19.35 6.92
CA SER A 26 -3.32 19.64 5.73
C SER A 26 -3.84 18.86 4.53
N VAL A 27 -3.93 19.52 3.39
CA VAL A 27 -4.19 18.87 2.11
C VAL A 27 -2.99 18.09 1.58
N ALA A 28 -1.83 18.24 2.20
CA ALA A 28 -0.63 17.53 1.83
C ALA A 28 -0.70 16.06 2.26
N VAL A 29 -0.51 15.16 1.31
CA VAL A 29 -0.42 13.74 1.58
C VAL A 29 0.91 13.45 2.30
N PHE A 30 0.84 12.77 3.44
CA PHE A 30 2.03 12.37 4.17
C PHE A 30 2.88 11.41 3.30
N SER A 31 4.12 11.80 3.05
CA SER A 31 5.09 11.05 2.20
C SER A 31 6.35 10.63 2.95
N GLY A 32 6.45 10.92 4.24
CA GLY A 32 7.60 10.55 5.07
C GLY A 32 7.56 9.09 5.54
N ILE A 33 8.64 8.67 6.20
CA ILE A 33 8.72 7.36 6.86
C ILE A 33 7.93 7.43 8.17
N ALA A 34 7.00 6.51 8.35
CA ALA A 34 6.19 6.44 9.55
C ALA A 34 6.43 5.13 10.31
N ARG A 35 6.21 5.19 11.61
CA ARG A 35 6.45 4.07 12.52
C ARG A 35 5.64 2.82 12.16
N ASP A 36 4.41 2.98 11.72
CA ASP A 36 3.54 1.88 11.30
C ASP A 36 4.09 1.15 10.06
N GLU A 37 4.65 1.87 9.10
CA GLU A 37 5.32 1.27 7.94
C GLU A 37 6.55 0.46 8.36
N ILE A 38 7.34 0.98 9.32
CA ILE A 38 8.50 0.26 9.85
C ILE A 38 8.07 -1.04 10.56
N TYR A 39 6.98 -1.01 11.35
CA TYR A 39 6.43 -2.22 11.97
C TYR A 39 6.03 -3.26 10.93
N LEU A 40 5.41 -2.84 9.84
CA LEU A 40 4.97 -3.74 8.76
C LEU A 40 6.16 -4.30 7.97
N ILE A 41 7.19 -3.49 7.71
CA ILE A 41 8.44 -3.95 7.07
C ILE A 41 9.14 -4.98 7.96
N LEU A 42 9.28 -4.69 9.24
CA LEU A 42 9.90 -5.61 10.20
C LEU A 42 9.13 -6.93 10.28
N ALA A 43 7.80 -6.87 10.41
CA ALA A 43 6.96 -8.05 10.49
C ALA A 43 7.06 -8.91 9.22
N GLU A 44 7.01 -8.31 8.03
CA GLU A 44 7.17 -9.02 6.77
C GLU A 44 8.57 -9.66 6.66
N SER A 45 9.61 -8.93 7.06
CA SER A 45 10.99 -9.42 7.01
C SER A 45 11.22 -10.61 7.95
N LEU A 46 10.65 -10.58 9.15
CA LEU A 46 10.74 -11.67 10.11
C LEU A 46 10.07 -12.94 9.56
N ILE A 47 8.86 -12.83 9.00
CA ILE A 47 8.16 -13.98 8.43
C ILE A 47 8.95 -14.58 7.26
N ARG A 48 9.48 -13.74 6.36
CA ARG A 48 10.30 -14.21 5.22
C ARG A 48 11.61 -14.90 5.65
N ASN A 49 12.05 -14.66 6.87
CA ASN A 49 13.20 -15.33 7.50
C ASN A 49 12.78 -16.49 8.43
N ASN A 50 11.63 -17.11 8.22
CA ASN A 50 11.09 -18.23 9.00
C ASN A 50 10.85 -17.92 10.49
N ARG A 51 10.80 -16.65 10.87
CA ARG A 51 10.48 -16.19 12.22
C ARG A 51 9.02 -15.75 12.31
N VAL A 52 8.11 -16.68 12.04
CA VAL A 52 6.67 -16.38 11.87
C VAL A 52 6.07 -15.81 13.15
N ASP A 53 6.32 -16.42 14.29
CA ASP A 53 5.77 -15.97 15.59
C ASP A 53 6.22 -14.57 15.96
N ASP A 54 7.50 -14.24 15.70
CA ASP A 54 8.04 -12.90 15.92
C ASP A 54 7.37 -11.88 15.01
N GLY A 55 7.21 -12.21 13.74
CA GLY A 55 6.55 -11.35 12.75
C GLY A 55 5.09 -11.07 13.13
N ILE A 56 4.34 -12.09 13.50
CA ILE A 56 2.95 -11.96 13.97
C ILE A 56 2.89 -11.17 15.28
N SER A 57 3.85 -11.36 16.20
CA SER A 57 3.94 -10.55 17.44
C SER A 57 4.13 -9.06 17.13
N VAL A 58 5.01 -8.72 16.19
CA VAL A 58 5.22 -7.33 15.73
C VAL A 58 3.95 -6.75 15.11
N LEU A 59 3.26 -7.51 14.25
CA LEU A 59 1.99 -7.11 13.66
C LEU A 59 0.93 -6.84 14.73
N ASN A 60 0.80 -7.74 15.71
CA ASN A 60 -0.15 -7.60 16.81
C ASN A 60 0.11 -6.34 17.66
N LYS A 61 1.36 -5.95 17.86
CA LYS A 61 1.71 -4.68 18.53
C LYS A 61 1.16 -3.47 17.78
N LEU A 62 1.23 -3.48 16.45
CA LEU A 62 0.63 -2.43 15.62
C LEU A 62 -0.90 -2.45 15.73
N LEU A 63 -1.53 -3.61 15.50
CA LEU A 63 -2.98 -3.75 15.44
C LEU A 63 -3.67 -3.43 16.76
N LYS A 64 -3.06 -3.75 17.90
CA LYS A 64 -3.55 -3.37 19.24
C LYS A 64 -3.82 -1.87 19.35
N ASN A 65 -3.01 -1.05 18.69
CA ASN A 65 -3.17 0.41 18.69
C ASN A 65 -4.10 0.92 17.59
N ARG A 66 -4.62 0.06 16.72
CA ARG A 66 -5.50 0.39 15.60
C ARG A 66 -6.94 -0.06 15.80
N ILE A 67 -7.16 -1.02 16.69
CA ILE A 67 -8.46 -1.60 16.98
C ILE A 67 -8.96 -1.03 18.31
N LYS A 68 -10.27 -0.81 18.40
CA LYS A 68 -10.90 -0.28 19.62
C LYS A 68 -10.55 -1.15 20.82
N ASN A 69 -10.22 -0.51 21.95
CA ASN A 69 -9.98 -1.20 23.20
C ASN A 69 -11.10 -2.20 23.51
N ASN A 70 -10.71 -3.35 24.05
CA ASN A 70 -11.57 -4.48 24.39
C ASN A 70 -12.21 -5.23 23.20
N THR A 71 -11.91 -4.85 21.95
CA THR A 71 -12.36 -5.60 20.75
C THR A 71 -11.19 -6.21 19.97
N PHE A 72 -9.97 -5.90 20.33
CA PHE A 72 -8.78 -6.47 19.70
C PHE A 72 -8.64 -7.95 20.06
N LYS A 73 -8.54 -8.78 19.03
CA LYS A 73 -8.17 -10.20 19.15
C LYS A 73 -6.83 -10.37 18.46
N PRO A 74 -5.81 -10.88 19.17
CA PRO A 74 -4.52 -11.15 18.55
C PRO A 74 -4.65 -12.15 17.40
N ILE A 75 -3.91 -11.92 16.35
CA ILE A 75 -3.75 -12.88 15.27
C ILE A 75 -2.82 -14.00 15.78
N SER A 76 -3.21 -15.25 15.50
CA SER A 76 -2.42 -16.43 15.81
C SER A 76 -2.30 -17.26 14.54
N GLU A 77 -1.24 -17.04 13.78
CA GLU A 77 -0.95 -17.76 12.55
C GLU A 77 0.51 -18.22 12.58
N THR A 78 0.73 -19.50 12.34
CA THR A 78 2.06 -20.14 12.39
C THR A 78 2.54 -20.58 11.00
N ASN A 79 1.64 -20.64 10.04
CA ASN A 79 2.00 -20.98 8.66
C ASN A 79 2.58 -19.75 7.96
N GLU A 80 3.80 -19.85 7.45
CA GLU A 80 4.54 -18.76 6.79
C GLU A 80 3.75 -18.13 5.64
N SER A 81 3.17 -18.92 4.77
CA SER A 81 2.43 -18.41 3.60
C SER A 81 1.21 -17.61 4.01
N LYS A 82 0.42 -18.14 4.95
CA LYS A 82 -0.77 -17.46 5.47
C LYS A 82 -0.39 -16.22 6.28
N ALA A 83 0.64 -16.29 7.11
CA ALA A 83 1.14 -15.13 7.85
C ALA A 83 1.60 -14.01 6.92
N SER A 84 2.29 -14.37 5.83
CA SER A 84 2.67 -13.43 4.78
C SER A 84 1.45 -12.78 4.11
N ASP A 85 0.39 -13.54 3.84
CA ASP A 85 -0.84 -12.98 3.24
C ASP A 85 -1.53 -12.02 4.20
N VAL A 86 -1.62 -12.37 5.47
CA VAL A 86 -2.17 -11.51 6.53
C VAL A 86 -1.40 -10.19 6.63
N ILE A 87 -0.07 -10.23 6.65
CA ILE A 87 0.75 -9.00 6.72
C ILE A 87 0.55 -8.13 5.50
N LEU A 88 0.53 -8.69 4.30
CA LEU A 88 0.34 -7.92 3.08
C LEU A 88 -1.06 -7.30 3.01
N GLU A 89 -2.08 -8.00 3.51
CA GLU A 89 -3.43 -7.45 3.63
C GLU A 89 -3.47 -6.28 4.62
N GLU A 90 -2.88 -6.44 5.81
CA GLU A 90 -2.82 -5.38 6.82
C GLU A 90 -1.97 -4.19 6.33
N ARG A 91 -0.88 -4.45 5.60
CA ARG A 91 -0.08 -3.40 4.94
C ARG A 91 -0.93 -2.61 3.94
N GLY A 92 -1.71 -3.28 3.11
CA GLY A 92 -2.62 -2.61 2.18
C GLY A 92 -3.68 -1.74 2.87
N LYS A 93 -4.17 -2.16 4.03
CA LYS A 93 -5.15 -1.40 4.84
C LYS A 93 -4.51 -0.23 5.58
N GLU A 94 -3.33 -0.42 6.15
CA GLU A 94 -2.65 0.59 6.96
C GLU A 94 -2.07 1.72 6.11
N LEU A 95 -1.47 1.37 4.98
CA LEU A 95 -0.78 2.30 4.10
C LEU A 95 -1.66 2.81 2.95
N ALA A 96 -2.98 2.63 3.04
CA ALA A 96 -3.91 3.19 2.07
C ALA A 96 -3.76 4.72 1.97
N PHE A 97 -3.78 5.24 0.74
CA PHE A 97 -3.61 6.68 0.43
C PHE A 97 -2.27 7.30 0.87
N ARG A 98 -1.27 6.47 1.13
CA ARG A 98 0.10 6.92 1.36
C ARG A 98 0.88 6.99 0.06
N ALA A 99 0.95 8.16 -0.54
CA ALA A 99 1.75 8.46 -1.74
C ALA A 99 1.79 7.29 -2.73
N GLY A 100 2.97 6.91 -3.23
CA GLY A 100 3.15 5.80 -4.18
C GLY A 100 3.32 4.41 -3.55
N LEU A 101 3.14 4.23 -2.23
CA LEU A 101 3.48 2.96 -1.56
C LEU A 101 2.72 1.76 -2.13
N ARG A 102 1.44 1.91 -2.46
CA ARG A 102 0.67 0.84 -3.09
C ARG A 102 1.24 0.45 -4.46
N TRP A 103 1.70 1.43 -5.23
CA TRP A 103 2.31 1.20 -6.53
C TRP A 103 3.65 0.46 -6.41
N ILE A 104 4.46 0.85 -5.44
CA ILE A 104 5.74 0.19 -5.12
C ILE A 104 5.49 -1.25 -4.68
N ASP A 105 4.51 -1.48 -3.80
CA ASP A 105 4.14 -2.82 -3.36
C ASP A 105 3.66 -3.70 -4.53
N LEU A 106 2.83 -3.16 -5.42
CA LEU A 106 2.40 -3.90 -6.61
C LEU A 106 3.57 -4.28 -7.50
N LYS A 107 4.52 -3.38 -7.76
CA LYS A 107 5.72 -3.68 -8.56
C LYS A 107 6.53 -4.83 -7.97
N ARG A 108 6.83 -4.78 -6.66
CA ARG A 108 7.62 -5.84 -6.02
C ARG A 108 6.88 -7.16 -5.90
N LEU A 109 5.55 -7.14 -5.65
CA LEU A 109 4.75 -8.35 -5.49
C LEU A 109 4.43 -9.03 -6.84
N ASN A 110 4.34 -8.27 -7.92
CA ASN A 110 4.15 -8.81 -9.26
C ASN A 110 5.31 -9.70 -9.74
N LEU A 111 6.49 -9.61 -9.09
CA LEU A 111 7.59 -10.54 -9.35
C LEU A 111 7.30 -11.97 -8.90
N HIS A 112 6.32 -12.16 -8.03
CA HIS A 112 5.91 -13.46 -7.51
C HIS A 112 4.57 -13.87 -8.10
N SER A 113 4.53 -14.92 -8.91
CA SER A 113 3.33 -15.37 -9.64
C SER A 113 2.10 -15.55 -8.74
N LYS A 114 2.28 -16.07 -7.51
CA LYS A 114 1.19 -16.25 -6.54
C LYS A 114 0.59 -14.94 -6.00
N ARG A 115 1.28 -13.81 -6.16
CA ARG A 115 0.92 -12.51 -5.60
C ARG A 115 0.71 -11.44 -6.67
N ALA A 116 0.94 -11.81 -7.93
CA ALA A 116 0.77 -10.93 -9.07
C ALA A 116 -0.71 -10.56 -9.26
N ILE A 117 -0.99 -9.27 -9.41
CA ILE A 117 -2.34 -8.74 -9.51
C ILE A 117 -2.47 -7.96 -10.83
N LYS A 118 -3.40 -8.41 -11.68
CA LYS A 118 -3.85 -7.62 -12.83
C LYS A 118 -4.74 -6.47 -12.31
N LEU A 119 -4.32 -5.25 -12.56
CA LEU A 119 -5.14 -4.08 -12.23
C LEU A 119 -6.18 -3.83 -13.31
N LYS A 120 -7.39 -3.48 -12.89
CA LYS A 120 -8.50 -3.12 -13.76
C LYS A 120 -9.09 -1.78 -13.33
N ARG A 121 -9.34 -0.92 -14.30
CA ARG A 121 -10.01 0.36 -14.08
C ARG A 121 -11.12 0.55 -15.10
N LYS A 122 -12.33 0.82 -14.65
CA LYS A 122 -13.45 1.18 -15.48
C LYS A 122 -13.47 2.71 -15.68
N ILE A 123 -13.46 3.15 -16.93
CA ILE A 123 -13.60 4.55 -17.32
C ILE A 123 -14.75 4.63 -18.33
N GLY A 124 -15.87 5.20 -17.91
CA GLY A 124 -17.11 5.14 -18.70
C GLY A 124 -17.52 3.69 -18.96
N ASN A 125 -17.63 3.31 -20.22
CA ASN A 125 -17.96 1.95 -20.65
C ASN A 125 -16.74 1.07 -20.95
N SER A 126 -15.53 1.63 -20.87
CA SER A 126 -14.29 0.90 -21.17
C SER A 126 -13.64 0.37 -19.92
N ILE A 127 -13.10 -0.85 -20.00
CA ILE A 127 -12.26 -1.44 -18.95
C ILE A 127 -10.81 -1.37 -19.43
N ILE A 128 -9.99 -0.66 -18.68
CA ILE A 128 -8.54 -0.59 -18.91
C ILE A 128 -7.88 -1.58 -17.97
N GLU A 129 -7.02 -2.43 -18.50
CA GLU A 129 -6.28 -3.43 -17.76
C GLU A 129 -4.77 -3.12 -17.77
N LEU A 130 -4.11 -3.45 -16.68
CA LEU A 130 -2.67 -3.40 -16.56
C LEU A 130 -2.17 -4.77 -16.05
N GLU A 131 -1.48 -5.47 -16.94
CA GLU A 131 -0.91 -6.77 -16.62
C GLU A 131 0.25 -6.66 -15.62
N PRO A 132 0.43 -7.66 -14.76
CA PRO A 132 1.63 -7.74 -13.91
C PRO A 132 2.90 -7.64 -14.73
N ASN A 133 3.90 -6.94 -14.21
CA ASN A 133 5.22 -6.74 -14.86
C ASN A 133 5.18 -6.04 -16.23
N SER A 134 4.06 -5.42 -16.61
CA SER A 134 4.00 -4.58 -17.81
C SER A 134 5.02 -3.44 -17.72
N ALA A 135 5.65 -3.09 -18.85
CA ALA A 135 6.50 -1.90 -18.96
C ALA A 135 5.79 -0.61 -18.50
N ARG A 136 4.46 -0.57 -18.60
CA ARG A 136 3.62 0.55 -18.13
C ARG A 136 3.66 0.77 -16.61
N TYR A 137 4.26 -0.12 -15.82
CA TYR A 137 4.58 0.13 -14.40
C TYR A 137 5.74 1.12 -14.21
N THR A 138 6.47 1.43 -15.27
CA THR A 138 7.51 2.46 -15.27
C THR A 138 6.95 3.71 -15.95
N PHE A 139 7.06 4.86 -15.29
CA PHE A 139 6.65 6.12 -15.90
C PHE A 139 7.63 6.49 -17.01
N LYS A 140 7.09 6.98 -18.11
CA LYS A 140 7.90 7.51 -19.20
C LYS A 140 8.70 8.73 -18.74
N ILE A 141 9.92 8.84 -19.24
CA ILE A 141 10.71 10.05 -19.06
C ILE A 141 9.98 11.20 -19.77
N PRO A 142 9.80 12.38 -19.15
CA PRO A 142 9.13 13.51 -19.80
C PRO A 142 9.82 13.89 -21.11
N ASP A 143 9.04 14.15 -22.16
CA ASP A 143 9.56 14.43 -23.49
C ASP A 143 10.54 15.61 -23.50
N GLN A 144 10.32 16.62 -22.67
CA GLN A 144 11.24 17.76 -22.51
C GLN A 144 12.65 17.32 -22.04
N VAL A 145 12.71 16.34 -21.13
CA VAL A 145 14.01 15.83 -20.66
C VAL A 145 14.73 15.10 -21.78
N ILE A 146 14.00 14.32 -22.57
CA ILE A 146 14.57 13.60 -23.72
C ILE A 146 15.12 14.60 -24.76
N VAL A 147 14.33 15.62 -25.10
CA VAL A 147 14.74 16.65 -26.07
C VAL A 147 16.01 17.40 -25.61
N LEU A 148 16.10 17.71 -24.33
CA LEU A 148 17.24 18.46 -23.78
C LEU A 148 18.49 17.62 -23.54
N SER A 149 18.34 16.34 -23.22
CA SER A 149 19.45 15.48 -22.81
C SER A 149 19.91 14.51 -23.89
N GLY A 150 19.10 14.26 -24.92
CA GLY A 150 19.39 13.25 -25.95
C GLY A 150 19.34 11.80 -25.46
N ILE A 151 18.86 11.55 -24.21
CA ILE A 151 18.74 10.18 -23.68
C ILE A 151 17.59 9.42 -24.35
N ALA A 152 17.73 8.10 -24.47
CA ALA A 152 16.68 7.25 -24.98
C ALA A 152 15.49 7.15 -24.01
N GLN A 153 14.27 7.02 -24.54
CA GLN A 153 13.09 6.73 -23.72
C GLN A 153 13.22 5.36 -23.06
N ASN A 154 12.83 5.27 -21.81
CA ASN A 154 12.70 3.99 -21.13
C ASN A 154 11.57 3.15 -21.75
N PRO A 155 11.64 1.81 -21.66
CA PRO A 155 10.67 0.91 -22.26
C PRO A 155 9.25 1.05 -21.68
#